data_48df47a83794f993fbd888064a04d02c
#
_entry.id   48df47a83794f993fbd888064a04d02c
#
_cell.length_a   1.000
_cell.length_b   1.000
_cell.length_c   1.000
_cell.angle_alpha   90.00
_cell.angle_beta   90.00
_cell.angle_gamma   90.00
#
_symmetry.space_group_name_H-M   'P 1'
#
loop_
_entity.id
_entity.type
_entity.pdbx_description
1 polymer ?
#
loop_
_entity_poly.entity_id
_entity_poly.type
_entity_poly.pdbx_seq_one_letter_code
_entity_poly.pdbx_strand_id
1 'polypeptide(L)'
;VIILSSWIEKIKSDENRLKIVSFSLLLLVSSFFFIKSNFIKDLNGEFSKKLVLPKEIKKNFNSIERILIPTNLDYIRMYTGLPIFINWKHHAFRFDQLIEWHQRMNLADEFYSNNNIESQLIKLKEIQKIENISHILINKDKLKIECDDLINHEVFILVDAKACYENRY
;
A
#
# COMPACT_ATOMS: atom_id res chain seq x y z
N VAL A 1 8.28 34.75 -64.75
CA VAL A 1 7.20 35.07 -63.78
C VAL A 1 6.68 33.77 -63.12
N ILE A 2 6.47 32.69 -63.87
CA ILE A 2 5.91 31.40 -63.32
C ILE A 2 6.83 30.71 -62.31
N ILE A 3 8.15 30.79 -62.46
CA ILE A 3 9.13 30.15 -61.56
C ILE A 3 9.14 30.84 -60.18
N LEU A 4 9.01 32.16 -60.14
CA LEU A 4 8.97 32.91 -58.89
C LEU A 4 7.71 32.67 -58.07
N SER A 5 6.56 32.51 -58.73
CA SER A 5 5.29 32.21 -58.04
C SER A 5 5.30 30.83 -57.38
N SER A 6 5.85 29.82 -58.08
CA SER A 6 5.97 28.47 -57.49
C SER A 6 6.92 28.40 -56.30
N TRP A 7 7.97 29.21 -56.31
CA TRP A 7 8.92 29.32 -55.19
C TRP A 7 8.25 29.99 -53.95
N ILE A 8 7.51 31.08 -54.20
CA ILE A 8 6.79 31.79 -53.14
C ILE A 8 5.72 30.89 -52.49
N GLU A 9 4.98 30.13 -53.30
CA GLU A 9 4.01 29.15 -52.78
C GLU A 9 4.66 28.05 -51.97
N LYS A 10 5.81 27.55 -52.38
CA LYS A 10 6.56 26.53 -51.67
C LYS A 10 7.09 27.05 -50.32
N ILE A 11 7.64 28.24 -50.27
CA ILE A 11 8.08 28.88 -49.01
C ILE A 11 6.92 29.09 -48.06
N LYS A 12 5.77 29.56 -48.56
CA LYS A 12 4.56 29.76 -47.76
C LYS A 12 3.98 28.47 -47.26
N SER A 13 4.06 27.38 -48.06
CA SER A 13 3.68 26.04 -47.65
C SER A 13 4.62 25.51 -46.53
N ASP A 14 5.92 25.72 -46.65
CA ASP A 14 6.90 25.25 -45.68
C ASP A 14 6.80 26.05 -44.36
N GLU A 15 6.54 27.35 -44.44
CA GLU A 15 6.27 28.17 -43.24
C GLU A 15 5.03 27.72 -42.48
N ASN A 16 3.96 27.40 -43.19
CA ASN A 16 2.75 26.88 -42.55
C ASN A 16 2.96 25.48 -41.94
N ARG A 17 3.72 24.61 -42.60
CA ARG A 17 4.12 23.31 -42.06
C ARG A 17 4.93 23.44 -40.79
N LEU A 18 5.91 24.37 -40.78
CA LEU A 18 6.73 24.67 -39.61
C LEU A 18 5.88 25.17 -38.42
N LYS A 19 4.89 26.02 -38.69
CA LYS A 19 3.96 26.54 -37.68
C LYS A 19 3.10 25.40 -37.11
N ILE A 20 2.59 24.49 -37.94
CA ILE A 20 1.79 23.33 -37.51
C ILE A 20 2.65 22.38 -36.66
N VAL A 21 3.88 22.07 -37.09
CA VAL A 21 4.79 21.19 -36.33
C VAL A 21 5.16 21.81 -34.99
N SER A 22 5.49 23.10 -34.97
CA SER A 22 5.81 23.83 -33.74
C SER A 22 4.64 23.85 -32.76
N PHE A 23 3.42 24.12 -33.24
CA PHE A 23 2.21 24.12 -32.42
C PHE A 23 1.89 22.70 -31.88
N SER A 24 2.03 21.67 -32.71
CA SER A 24 1.85 20.28 -32.26
C SER A 24 2.87 19.86 -31.20
N LEU A 25 4.11 20.27 -31.37
CA LEU A 25 5.17 20.02 -30.40
C LEU A 25 4.87 20.71 -29.05
N LEU A 26 4.39 21.94 -29.11
CA LEU A 26 4.05 22.73 -27.92
C LEU A 26 2.85 22.12 -27.18
N LEU A 27 1.85 21.59 -27.89
CA LEU A 27 0.73 20.85 -27.30
C LEU A 27 1.18 19.54 -26.65
N LEU A 28 2.09 18.80 -27.30
CA LEU A 28 2.64 17.57 -26.72
C LEU A 28 3.43 17.84 -25.43
N VAL A 29 4.28 18.86 -25.43
CA VAL A 29 5.05 19.26 -24.26
C VAL A 29 4.14 19.73 -23.12
N SER A 30 3.12 20.55 -23.42
CA SER A 30 2.17 21.03 -22.41
C SER A 30 1.33 19.88 -21.83
N SER A 31 0.89 18.95 -22.67
CA SER A 31 0.16 17.73 -22.22
C SER A 31 1.03 16.87 -21.32
N PHE A 32 2.29 16.68 -21.67
CA PHE A 32 3.22 15.93 -20.86
C PHE A 32 3.44 16.57 -19.48
N PHE A 33 3.62 17.89 -19.42
CA PHE A 33 3.75 18.61 -18.15
C PHE A 33 2.47 18.55 -17.31
N PHE A 34 1.31 18.64 -17.93
CA PHE A 34 0.00 18.55 -17.24
C PHE A 34 -0.21 17.16 -16.64
N ILE A 35 0.05 16.10 -17.41
CA ILE A 35 -0.06 14.70 -16.95
C ILE A 35 0.93 14.45 -15.80
N LYS A 36 2.18 14.87 -15.97
CA LYS A 36 3.22 14.71 -14.95
C LYS A 36 2.87 15.44 -13.65
N SER A 37 2.35 16.67 -13.75
CA SER A 37 1.98 17.47 -12.57
C SER A 37 0.83 16.83 -11.78
N ASN A 38 -0.22 16.38 -12.45
CA ASN A 38 -1.37 15.75 -11.80
C ASN A 38 -1.00 14.38 -11.23
N PHE A 39 -0.27 13.57 -11.98
CA PHE A 39 0.22 12.28 -11.52
C PHE A 39 1.10 12.37 -10.28
N ILE A 40 2.00 13.37 -10.22
CA ILE A 40 2.86 13.60 -9.04
C ILE A 40 2.02 14.08 -7.84
N LYS A 41 1.02 14.94 -8.06
CA LYS A 41 0.13 15.39 -6.97
C LYS A 41 -0.67 14.25 -6.37
N ASP A 42 -1.25 13.40 -7.21
CA ASP A 42 -2.03 12.25 -6.76
C ASP A 42 -1.14 11.24 -6.03
N LEU A 43 0.04 10.93 -6.58
CA LEU A 43 1.02 10.07 -5.93
C LEU A 43 1.46 10.62 -4.57
N ASN A 44 1.80 11.89 -4.48
CA ASN A 44 2.25 12.50 -3.22
C ASN A 44 1.12 12.55 -2.18
N GLY A 45 -0.12 12.80 -2.61
CA GLY A 45 -1.29 12.83 -1.73
C GLY A 45 -1.60 11.46 -1.13
N GLU A 46 -1.70 10.42 -1.94
CA GLU A 46 -1.91 9.04 -1.48
C GLU A 46 -0.71 8.51 -0.69
N PHE A 47 0.50 8.82 -1.15
CA PHE A 47 1.71 8.36 -0.53
C PHE A 47 1.91 8.96 0.86
N SER A 48 1.64 10.26 1.02
CA SER A 48 1.72 10.92 2.32
C SER A 48 0.73 10.34 3.33
N LYS A 49 -0.51 10.07 2.91
CA LYS A 49 -1.53 9.42 3.76
C LYS A 49 -1.11 8.00 4.16
N LYS A 50 -0.57 7.22 3.24
CA LYS A 50 -0.06 5.86 3.53
C LYS A 50 1.14 5.85 4.48
N LEU A 51 1.88 6.96 4.62
CA LEU A 51 3.05 7.04 5.49
C LEU A 51 2.74 7.41 6.94
N VAL A 52 1.58 7.96 7.24
CA VAL A 52 1.22 8.41 8.60
C VAL A 52 1.26 7.23 9.57
N LEU A 53 0.49 6.19 9.29
CA LEU A 53 0.42 5.00 10.13
C LEU A 53 1.76 4.30 10.39
N PRO A 54 2.60 4.01 9.37
CA PRO A 54 3.93 3.45 9.60
C PRO A 54 4.85 4.32 10.47
N LYS A 55 4.77 5.65 10.34
CA LYS A 55 5.54 6.58 11.17
C LYS A 55 5.10 6.54 12.62
N GLU A 56 3.79 6.48 12.88
CA GLU A 56 3.24 6.36 14.24
C GLU A 56 3.65 5.04 14.88
N ILE A 57 3.55 3.92 14.14
CA ILE A 57 4.00 2.62 14.61
C ILE A 57 5.50 2.67 14.95
N LYS A 58 6.33 3.18 14.06
CA LYS A 58 7.78 3.26 14.26
C LYS A 58 8.17 4.15 15.44
N LYS A 59 7.44 5.25 15.67
CA LYS A 59 7.71 6.19 16.77
C LYS A 59 7.42 5.59 18.14
N ASN A 60 6.35 4.81 18.24
CA ASN A 60 5.83 4.34 19.52
C ASN A 60 6.38 2.96 19.92
N PHE A 61 6.95 2.20 18.97
CA PHE A 61 7.36 0.82 19.20
C PHE A 61 8.79 0.56 18.74
N ASN A 62 9.72 0.67 19.69
CA ASN A 62 11.13 0.30 19.47
C ASN A 62 11.40 -1.22 19.59
N SER A 63 10.44 -1.99 20.10
CA SER A 63 10.61 -3.41 20.44
C SER A 63 9.40 -4.27 20.06
N ILE A 64 8.82 -4.07 18.88
CA ILE A 64 7.81 -4.99 18.36
C ILE A 64 8.52 -6.26 17.89
N GLU A 65 8.24 -7.39 18.54
CA GLU A 65 8.81 -8.68 18.12
C GLU A 65 8.24 -9.09 16.76
N ARG A 66 6.92 -9.09 16.63
CA ARG A 66 6.24 -9.40 15.36
C ARG A 66 4.82 -8.86 15.34
N ILE A 67 4.42 -8.37 14.19
CA ILE A 67 3.09 -7.78 13.99
C ILE A 67 2.27 -8.59 12.98
N LEU A 68 1.01 -8.85 13.32
CA LEU A 68 0.02 -9.36 12.38
C LEU A 68 -0.66 -8.16 11.69
N ILE A 69 -0.58 -8.12 10.38
CA ILE A 69 -1.19 -7.06 9.56
C ILE A 69 -2.08 -7.68 8.48
N PRO A 70 -3.10 -6.97 7.98
CA PRO A 70 -3.80 -7.39 6.78
C PRO A 70 -2.83 -7.67 5.63
N THR A 71 -3.03 -8.78 4.94
CA THR A 71 -2.09 -9.33 3.96
C THR A 71 -1.78 -8.39 2.79
N ASN A 72 -2.68 -7.45 2.51
CA ASN A 72 -2.55 -6.44 1.45
C ASN A 72 -1.81 -5.14 1.89
N LEU A 73 -1.46 -5.01 3.17
CA LEU A 73 -0.76 -3.81 3.71
C LEU A 73 0.77 -3.98 3.75
N ASP A 74 1.33 -4.51 2.68
CA ASP A 74 2.77 -4.79 2.56
C ASP A 74 3.68 -3.56 2.75
N TYR A 75 3.17 -2.36 2.47
CA TYR A 75 3.91 -1.12 2.67
C TYR A 75 4.27 -0.86 4.15
N ILE A 76 3.51 -1.40 5.12
CA ILE A 76 3.81 -1.25 6.55
C ILE A 76 5.22 -1.77 6.85
N ARG A 77 5.55 -2.98 6.39
CA ARG A 77 6.89 -3.55 6.58
C ARG A 77 7.98 -2.72 5.90
N MET A 78 7.73 -2.26 4.68
CA MET A 78 8.70 -1.49 3.90
C MET A 78 9.12 -0.20 4.62
N TYR A 79 8.18 0.45 5.30
CA TYR A 79 8.45 1.72 5.98
C TYR A 79 8.85 1.58 7.44
N THR A 80 8.35 0.58 8.13
CA THR A 80 8.67 0.38 9.55
C THR A 80 9.94 -0.45 9.76
N GLY A 81 10.23 -1.38 8.83
CA GLY A 81 11.27 -2.40 9.00
C GLY A 81 10.89 -3.50 10.00
N LEU A 82 9.67 -3.46 10.57
CA LEU A 82 9.23 -4.41 11.57
C LEU A 82 9.01 -5.80 10.97
N PRO A 83 9.28 -6.87 11.73
CA PRO A 83 8.92 -8.22 11.32
C PRO A 83 7.40 -8.37 11.31
N ILE A 84 6.86 -8.83 10.20
CA ILE A 84 5.44 -9.15 10.04
C ILE A 84 5.24 -10.66 9.93
N PHE A 85 4.04 -11.14 10.32
CA PHE A 85 3.73 -12.57 10.25
C PHE A 85 3.78 -13.08 8.82
N ILE A 86 3.08 -12.41 7.89
CA ILE A 86 3.02 -12.76 6.47
C ILE A 86 2.51 -11.59 5.61
N ASN A 87 2.85 -11.58 4.32
CA ASN A 87 2.23 -10.73 3.31
C ASN A 87 2.39 -11.32 1.89
N TRP A 88 1.67 -10.76 0.93
CA TRP A 88 1.69 -11.21 -0.46
C TRP A 88 3.04 -11.09 -1.17
N LYS A 89 3.87 -10.12 -0.82
CA LYS A 89 5.16 -9.87 -1.49
C LYS A 89 6.30 -10.76 -0.99
N HIS A 90 6.08 -11.52 0.06
CA HIS A 90 7.11 -12.36 0.67
C HIS A 90 6.85 -13.85 0.46
N HIS A 91 6.46 -14.23 -0.76
CA HIS A 91 6.40 -15.64 -1.15
C HIS A 91 7.80 -16.24 -1.20
N ALA A 92 7.91 -17.45 -0.74
CA ALA A 92 9.15 -18.18 -0.76
C ALA A 92 9.44 -18.74 -2.16
N PHE A 93 10.72 -18.90 -2.48
CA PHE A 93 11.14 -19.49 -3.76
C PHE A 93 11.26 -21.03 -3.72
N ARG A 94 11.40 -21.60 -2.52
CA ARG A 94 11.49 -23.05 -2.32
C ARG A 94 10.10 -23.63 -2.10
N PHE A 95 9.85 -24.82 -2.63
CA PHE A 95 8.52 -25.45 -2.60
C PHE A 95 8.02 -25.74 -1.17
N ASP A 96 8.89 -26.24 -0.28
CA ASP A 96 8.57 -26.48 1.13
C ASP A 96 8.17 -25.18 1.87
N GLN A 97 8.90 -24.11 1.63
CA GLN A 97 8.61 -22.79 2.18
C GLN A 97 7.36 -22.15 1.56
N LEU A 98 7.05 -22.48 0.30
CA LEU A 98 5.83 -21.99 -0.37
C LEU A 98 4.57 -22.59 0.26
N ILE A 99 4.61 -23.86 0.66
CA ILE A 99 3.51 -24.50 1.37
C ILE A 99 3.28 -23.80 2.72
N GLU A 100 4.34 -23.58 3.49
CA GLU A 100 4.26 -22.87 4.76
C GLU A 100 3.75 -21.44 4.59
N TRP A 101 4.26 -20.72 3.59
CA TRP A 101 3.81 -19.38 3.24
C TRP A 101 2.31 -19.36 2.93
N HIS A 102 1.81 -20.32 2.11
CA HIS A 102 0.39 -20.42 1.77
C HIS A 102 -0.48 -20.72 3.00
N GLN A 103 -0.02 -21.59 3.90
CA GLN A 103 -0.74 -21.87 5.14
C GLN A 103 -0.84 -20.63 6.03
N ARG A 104 0.25 -19.88 6.20
CA ARG A 104 0.28 -18.61 6.95
C ARG A 104 -0.62 -17.56 6.31
N MET A 105 -0.64 -17.45 4.96
CA MET A 105 -1.51 -16.53 4.24
C MET A 105 -2.98 -16.85 4.49
N ASN A 106 -3.38 -18.11 4.38
CA ASN A 106 -4.75 -18.55 4.63
C ASN A 106 -5.19 -18.24 6.06
N LEU A 107 -4.33 -18.52 7.05
CA LEU A 107 -4.64 -18.21 8.46
C LEU A 107 -4.83 -16.71 8.69
N ALA A 108 -3.97 -15.87 8.10
CA ALA A 108 -4.11 -14.42 8.21
C ALA A 108 -5.37 -13.91 7.50
N ASP A 109 -5.66 -14.40 6.30
CA ASP A 109 -6.85 -14.01 5.54
C ASP A 109 -8.14 -14.48 6.26
N GLU A 110 -8.16 -15.69 6.82
CA GLU A 110 -9.27 -16.19 7.64
C GLU A 110 -9.46 -15.33 8.90
N PHE A 111 -8.39 -14.92 9.57
CA PHE A 111 -8.48 -14.03 10.73
C PHE A 111 -9.14 -12.69 10.36
N TYR A 112 -8.70 -12.06 9.27
CA TYR A 112 -9.20 -10.74 8.86
C TYR A 112 -10.54 -10.76 8.15
N SER A 113 -10.93 -11.86 7.51
CA SER A 113 -12.22 -12.00 6.84
C SER A 113 -13.34 -12.41 7.78
N ASN A 114 -13.02 -12.94 8.95
CA ASN A 114 -13.99 -13.46 9.89
C ASN A 114 -14.72 -12.33 10.60
N ASN A 115 -16.06 -12.40 10.61
CA ASN A 115 -16.91 -11.42 11.30
C ASN A 115 -17.33 -11.87 12.71
N ASN A 116 -16.95 -13.08 13.12
CA ASN A 116 -17.27 -13.62 14.44
C ASN A 116 -16.04 -13.53 15.34
N ILE A 117 -16.21 -12.94 16.53
CA ILE A 117 -15.17 -12.74 17.54
C ILE A 117 -14.53 -14.06 17.97
N GLU A 118 -15.33 -15.08 18.26
CA GLU A 118 -14.84 -16.39 18.71
C GLU A 118 -13.96 -17.04 17.66
N SER A 119 -14.41 -16.99 16.39
CA SER A 119 -13.63 -17.50 15.27
C SER A 119 -12.33 -16.73 15.06
N GLN A 120 -12.35 -15.42 15.21
CA GLN A 120 -11.13 -14.61 15.15
C GLN A 120 -10.13 -14.98 16.25
N LEU A 121 -10.61 -15.17 17.49
CA LEU A 121 -9.76 -15.58 18.62
C LEU A 121 -9.19 -17.00 18.42
N ILE A 122 -9.96 -17.93 17.86
CA ILE A 122 -9.46 -19.26 17.53
C ILE A 122 -8.34 -19.16 16.51
N LYS A 123 -8.52 -18.38 15.43
CA LYS A 123 -7.50 -18.18 14.41
C LYS A 123 -6.27 -17.47 14.95
N LEU A 124 -6.45 -16.49 15.81
CA LEU A 124 -5.33 -15.83 16.48
C LEU A 124 -4.52 -16.83 17.35
N LYS A 125 -5.18 -17.73 18.07
CA LYS A 125 -4.50 -18.80 18.81
C LYS A 125 -3.74 -19.77 17.91
N GLU A 126 -4.28 -20.10 16.74
CA GLU A 126 -3.57 -20.92 15.74
C GLU A 126 -2.33 -20.20 15.22
N ILE A 127 -2.43 -18.91 14.89
CA ILE A 127 -1.31 -18.07 14.48
C ILE A 127 -0.23 -18.00 15.57
N GLN A 128 -0.63 -17.80 16.82
CA GLN A 128 0.28 -17.73 17.97
C GLN A 128 1.03 -19.05 18.23
N LYS A 129 0.49 -20.20 17.87
CA LYS A 129 1.21 -21.49 17.95
C LYS A 129 2.33 -21.61 16.93
N ILE A 130 2.18 -20.95 15.78
CA ILE A 130 3.19 -20.95 14.72
C ILE A 130 4.28 -19.95 15.04
N GLU A 131 3.90 -18.76 15.52
CA GLU A 131 4.82 -17.67 15.74
C GLU A 131 4.28 -16.67 16.77
N ASN A 132 5.17 -16.18 17.65
CA ASN A 132 4.81 -15.23 18.69
C ASN A 132 4.45 -13.86 18.05
N ILE A 133 3.17 -13.54 18.02
CA ILE A 133 2.67 -12.24 17.57
C ILE A 133 2.50 -11.33 18.78
N SER A 134 3.24 -10.23 18.80
CA SER A 134 3.13 -9.24 19.88
C SER A 134 1.99 -8.24 19.65
N HIS A 135 1.75 -7.85 18.40
CA HIS A 135 0.78 -6.81 18.08
C HIS A 135 -0.06 -7.19 16.86
N ILE A 136 -1.26 -6.63 16.80
CA ILE A 136 -2.20 -6.84 15.69
C ILE A 136 -2.66 -5.48 15.17
N LEU A 137 -2.59 -5.30 13.85
CA LEU A 137 -3.15 -4.14 13.17
C LEU A 137 -4.52 -4.50 12.60
N ILE A 138 -5.58 -3.87 13.09
CA ILE A 138 -6.96 -4.19 12.71
C ILE A 138 -7.64 -2.94 12.15
N ASN A 139 -8.47 -3.11 11.13
CA ASN A 139 -9.36 -2.04 10.67
C ASN A 139 -10.45 -1.80 11.72
N LYS A 140 -10.70 -0.53 12.07
CA LYS A 140 -11.71 -0.13 13.07
C LYS A 140 -13.09 -0.69 12.79
N ASP A 141 -13.50 -0.69 11.53
CA ASP A 141 -14.83 -1.18 11.12
C ASP A 141 -14.97 -2.70 11.30
N LYS A 142 -13.84 -3.40 11.39
CA LYS A 142 -13.79 -4.87 11.55
C LYS A 142 -13.41 -5.32 12.96
N LEU A 143 -13.01 -4.38 13.82
CA LEU A 143 -12.67 -4.71 15.20
C LEU A 143 -13.96 -5.04 15.98
N LYS A 144 -14.12 -6.29 16.34
CA LYS A 144 -15.16 -6.75 17.26
C LYS A 144 -14.60 -7.30 18.56
N ILE A 145 -13.27 -7.37 18.65
CA ILE A 145 -12.55 -7.81 19.84
C ILE A 145 -12.30 -6.58 20.70
N GLU A 146 -12.74 -6.59 21.95
CA GLU A 146 -12.39 -5.55 22.92
C GLU A 146 -10.95 -5.74 23.36
N CYS A 147 -10.07 -4.90 22.87
CA CYS A 147 -8.65 -4.84 23.20
C CYS A 147 -8.29 -3.42 23.52
N ASP A 148 -7.28 -3.22 24.37
CA ASP A 148 -6.75 -1.90 24.64
C ASP A 148 -6.02 -1.35 23.40
N ASP A 149 -6.43 -0.15 22.96
CA ASP A 149 -5.85 0.53 21.82
C ASP A 149 -4.48 1.12 22.18
N LEU A 150 -3.43 0.64 21.52
CA LEU A 150 -2.09 1.22 21.64
C LEU A 150 -1.88 2.39 20.68
N ILE A 151 -2.41 2.28 19.45
CA ILE A 151 -2.46 3.36 18.45
C ILE A 151 -3.85 3.38 17.85
N ASN A 152 -4.47 4.53 17.86
CA ASN A 152 -5.78 4.78 17.27
C ASN A 152 -5.64 5.71 16.06
N HIS A 153 -5.40 5.15 14.88
CA HIS A 153 -5.35 5.88 13.61
C HIS A 153 -6.75 6.02 13.01
N GLU A 154 -6.95 6.88 12.00
CA GLU A 154 -8.26 7.11 11.36
C GLU A 154 -8.97 5.83 10.91
N VAL A 155 -8.24 4.89 10.32
CA VAL A 155 -8.78 3.66 9.72
C VAL A 155 -8.39 2.41 10.49
N PHE A 156 -7.23 2.43 11.17
CA PHE A 156 -6.64 1.26 11.81
C PHE A 156 -6.40 1.48 13.29
N ILE A 157 -6.45 0.39 14.03
CA ILE A 157 -6.07 0.32 15.44
C ILE A 157 -4.94 -0.69 15.57
N LEU A 158 -3.90 -0.33 16.30
CA LEU A 158 -2.87 -1.27 16.73
C LEU A 158 -3.18 -1.69 18.16
N VAL A 159 -3.27 -2.98 18.39
CA VAL A 159 -3.58 -3.58 19.70
C VAL A 159 -2.51 -4.58 20.12
N ASP A 160 -2.34 -4.76 21.43
CA ASP A 160 -1.52 -5.84 21.99
C ASP A 160 -2.24 -7.18 21.80
N ALA A 161 -1.55 -8.14 21.19
CA ALA A 161 -2.14 -9.46 20.94
C ALA A 161 -2.47 -10.21 22.23
N LYS A 162 -1.69 -10.04 23.32
CA LYS A 162 -1.95 -10.70 24.62
C LYS A 162 -3.13 -10.08 25.33
N ALA A 163 -3.24 -8.76 25.34
CA ALA A 163 -4.37 -8.06 25.95
C ALA A 163 -5.73 -8.50 25.36
N CYS A 164 -5.76 -8.87 24.08
CA CYS A 164 -6.96 -9.39 23.43
C CYS A 164 -7.43 -10.75 23.95
N TYR A 165 -6.57 -11.52 24.63
CA TYR A 165 -6.94 -12.82 25.21
C TYR A 165 -7.30 -12.72 26.68
N GLU A 166 -6.57 -11.88 27.43
CA GLU A 166 -6.62 -11.85 28.91
C GLU A 166 -7.87 -11.16 29.44
N ASN A 167 -8.44 -10.21 28.72
CA ASN A 167 -9.65 -9.48 29.11
C ASN A 167 -10.95 -10.33 29.08
N ARG A 168 -10.89 -11.64 28.84
CA ARG A 168 -12.06 -12.55 28.78
C ARG A 168 -12.05 -13.71 29.79
N TYR A 169 -11.13 -13.71 30.69
CA TYR A 169 -11.06 -14.65 31.81
C TYR A 169 -10.91 -13.83 33.10
#